data_690576a63cc07001480fbef7538a2e1b
#
_entry.id   690576a63cc07001480fbef7538a2e1b
#
_cell.length_a   1.000
_cell.length_b   1.000
_cell.length_c   1.000
_cell.angle_alpha   90.00
_cell.angle_beta   90.00
_cell.angle_gamma   90.00
#
_symmetry.space_group_name_H-M   'P 1'
#
loop_
_entity.id
_entity.type
_entity.pdbx_description
1 polymer ?
#
loop_
_entity_poly.entity_id
_entity_poly.type
_entity_poly.pdbx_seq_one_letter_code
_entity_poly.pdbx_strand_id
1 'polypeptide(L)'
;MILLKDVSYEWEDGRTALKNINLEIKKGEFVLISGKSGSGKSTLGSVMNGLIPHYYKGKMQGEAFVAGKDISKLSLHEVGHIVGTVFQDPRSQFFTTTTDEEIAFGLQTICKSREEIKQRVEEVYAELDIPELKGKSVFELSSGQKQKIAIASIYAMNPKVLILDEPSANLDMKATFDLFLILEKLKKKGTTVVLIEHRLYYVKSLFDRFLLMKDGEIAKDLRREEVIHLEGEFWDENGLRTLELEEYRVSEKKDSYHLNDESISGKGLKFCYPSATKVGNKQKQYILNHLDFNMECGKAIGLIGLNGTGKTTFARVISGLEKVKEGTIWAREDKSLNHKDLMEMSYFVFQDSDYQLFSESVLDEMLLGMEGKDKKENTQKAKFILNVLGLDKYMDKHPFALSRGEKQRLTIACGMMKQAKIFIYDEPTSGCDKDSMLSVAKLIEEQLKIGTTVLVISHDFEFLANTVSKLWVMGDGKIETVLDMSESNKFLILDKMRGGRELVR
;
A
#
# COMPACT_ATOMS: atom_id res chain seq x y z
N MET A 1 10.61 28.47 2.53
CA MET A 1 9.48 28.24 1.62
C MET A 1 8.20 27.93 2.41
N ILE A 2 8.27 27.03 3.40
CA ILE A 2 7.23 26.78 4.40
C ILE A 2 7.77 27.25 5.75
N LEU A 3 6.94 27.90 6.58
CA LEU A 3 7.29 28.31 7.92
C LEU A 3 6.09 28.07 8.83
N LEU A 4 6.27 27.20 9.83
CA LEU A 4 5.29 26.91 10.87
C LEU A 4 5.86 27.41 12.20
N LYS A 5 5.04 28.14 12.97
CA LYS A 5 5.42 28.69 14.28
C LYS A 5 4.38 28.30 15.31
N ASP A 6 4.81 27.52 16.29
CA ASP A 6 4.03 27.05 17.43
C ASP A 6 2.68 26.40 17.02
N VAL A 7 2.69 25.67 15.87
CA VAL A 7 1.46 25.10 15.31
C VAL A 7 1.02 23.89 16.12
N SER A 8 -0.20 23.97 16.65
CA SER A 8 -0.90 22.87 17.30
C SER A 8 -2.27 22.68 16.64
N TYR A 9 -2.74 21.42 16.59
CA TYR A 9 -4.03 21.12 15.99
C TYR A 9 -4.75 19.99 16.75
N GLU A 10 -6.01 20.27 17.08
CA GLU A 10 -6.94 19.35 17.74
C GLU A 10 -8.15 19.11 16.86
N TRP A 11 -8.48 17.84 16.60
CA TRP A 11 -9.68 17.44 15.87
C TRP A 11 -10.96 17.76 16.67
N GLU A 12 -12.14 17.79 16.01
CA GLU A 12 -13.44 18.02 16.68
C GLU A 12 -13.75 17.02 17.80
N ASP A 13 -13.20 15.81 17.71
CA ASP A 13 -13.37 14.76 18.73
C ASP A 13 -12.43 14.90 19.94
N GLY A 14 -11.68 15.99 20.03
CA GLY A 14 -10.77 16.29 21.13
C GLY A 14 -9.39 15.62 21.03
N ARG A 15 -9.10 14.87 19.96
CA ARG A 15 -7.76 14.29 19.77
C ARG A 15 -6.77 15.33 19.29
N THR A 16 -5.70 15.54 20.03
CA THR A 16 -4.59 16.38 19.61
C THR A 16 -3.74 15.63 18.58
N ALA A 17 -3.65 16.19 17.37
CA ALA A 17 -2.89 15.61 16.26
C ALA A 17 -1.52 16.25 16.05
N LEU A 18 -1.37 17.55 16.35
CA LEU A 18 -0.10 18.27 16.29
C LEU A 18 0.09 19.08 17.57
N LYS A 19 1.34 19.13 18.06
CA LYS A 19 1.71 19.84 19.29
C LYS A 19 2.94 20.68 19.04
N ASN A 20 2.79 21.98 19.15
CA ASN A 20 3.87 22.96 19.15
C ASN A 20 4.91 22.77 18.02
N ILE A 21 4.42 22.57 16.78
CA ILE A 21 5.28 22.35 15.61
C ILE A 21 5.95 23.67 15.23
N ASN A 22 7.27 23.65 15.26
CA ASN A 22 8.13 24.71 14.74
C ASN A 22 8.96 24.12 13.59
N LEU A 23 8.76 24.62 12.37
CA LEU A 23 9.39 24.04 11.17
C LEU A 23 9.63 25.12 10.12
N GLU A 24 10.84 25.19 9.61
CA GLU A 24 11.17 25.96 8.41
C GLU A 24 11.68 25.03 7.30
N ILE A 25 11.05 25.08 6.12
CA ILE A 25 11.52 24.39 4.90
C ILE A 25 11.95 25.43 3.89
N LYS A 26 13.20 25.33 3.40
CA LYS A 26 13.78 26.26 2.45
C LYS A 26 13.33 25.97 1.02
N LYS A 27 13.50 26.94 0.13
CA LYS A 27 13.22 26.75 -1.30
C LYS A 27 14.20 25.73 -1.89
N GLY A 28 13.66 24.76 -2.67
CA GLY A 28 14.43 23.72 -3.32
C GLY A 28 14.86 22.57 -2.38
N GLU A 29 14.48 22.61 -1.11
CA GLU A 29 14.78 21.55 -0.14
C GLU A 29 13.88 20.35 -0.37
N PHE A 30 14.44 19.15 -0.30
CA PHE A 30 13.70 17.88 -0.31
C PHE A 30 13.63 17.34 1.12
N VAL A 31 12.45 17.42 1.73
CA VAL A 31 12.23 17.00 3.11
C VAL A 31 11.47 15.68 3.13
N LEU A 32 12.03 14.69 3.81
CA LEU A 32 11.39 13.40 4.08
C LEU A 32 10.79 13.41 5.48
N ILE A 33 9.50 13.13 5.60
CA ILE A 33 8.77 13.02 6.87
C ILE A 33 8.38 11.56 7.08
N SER A 34 8.81 10.97 8.19
CA SER A 34 8.42 9.62 8.57
C SER A 34 8.07 9.52 10.05
N GLY A 35 7.53 8.37 10.46
CA GLY A 35 7.06 8.10 11.83
C GLY A 35 5.94 7.07 11.83
N LYS A 36 5.53 6.60 13.00
CA LYS A 36 4.45 5.61 13.15
C LYS A 36 3.12 6.13 12.60
N SER A 37 2.22 5.24 12.26
CA SER A 37 0.84 5.58 11.91
C SER A 37 0.17 6.34 13.09
N GLY A 38 -0.56 7.40 12.75
CA GLY A 38 -1.16 8.27 13.79
C GLY A 38 -0.20 9.28 14.44
N SER A 39 1.07 9.37 14.05
CA SER A 39 2.03 10.35 14.61
C SER A 39 1.81 11.80 14.16
N GLY A 40 0.83 12.06 13.26
CA GLY A 40 0.49 13.42 12.81
C GLY A 40 1.06 13.81 11.44
N LYS A 41 1.74 12.91 10.70
CA LYS A 41 2.36 13.21 9.40
C LYS A 41 1.40 13.80 8.36
N SER A 42 0.30 13.11 8.05
CA SER A 42 -0.68 13.58 7.07
C SER A 42 -1.43 14.82 7.56
N THR A 43 -1.60 14.97 8.90
CA THR A 43 -2.14 16.21 9.49
C THR A 43 -1.19 17.38 9.28
N LEU A 44 0.13 17.15 9.44
CA LEU A 44 1.16 18.16 9.15
C LEU A 44 1.15 18.55 7.67
N GLY A 45 1.04 17.56 6.76
CA GLY A 45 0.83 17.80 5.33
C GLY A 45 -0.42 18.64 5.05
N SER A 46 -1.52 18.35 5.76
CA SER A 46 -2.80 19.08 5.63
C SER A 46 -2.72 20.53 6.13
N VAL A 47 -1.87 20.83 7.11
CA VAL A 47 -1.56 22.20 7.48
C VAL A 47 -0.78 22.91 6.37
N MET A 48 0.24 22.26 5.83
CA MET A 48 1.09 22.86 4.80
C MET A 48 0.36 23.14 3.47
N ASN A 49 -0.65 22.33 3.13
CA ASN A 49 -1.44 22.50 1.91
C ASN A 49 -2.76 23.29 2.11
N GLY A 50 -3.02 23.77 3.33
CA GLY A 50 -4.18 24.59 3.65
C GLY A 50 -5.49 23.83 3.81
N LEU A 51 -5.53 22.50 3.72
CA LEU A 51 -6.72 21.73 4.08
C LEU A 51 -7.09 21.95 5.54
N ILE A 52 -6.12 22.21 6.38
CA ILE A 52 -6.27 22.77 7.72
C ILE A 52 -5.79 24.23 7.66
N PRO A 53 -6.62 25.20 8.03
CA PRO A 53 -7.92 25.10 8.71
C PRO A 53 -9.15 25.16 7.81
N HIS A 54 -9.02 25.14 6.47
CA HIS A 54 -10.12 25.52 5.57
C HIS A 54 -11.14 24.40 5.28
N TYR A 55 -10.67 23.16 5.24
CA TYR A 55 -11.52 22.01 4.91
C TYR A 55 -11.80 21.12 6.11
N TYR A 56 -10.75 20.73 6.83
CA TYR A 56 -10.90 19.92 8.03
C TYR A 56 -11.27 20.79 9.24
N LYS A 57 -12.30 20.36 9.93
CA LYS A 57 -12.78 21.03 11.15
C LYS A 57 -11.96 20.62 12.36
N GLY A 58 -11.63 21.61 13.19
CA GLY A 58 -10.84 21.43 14.40
C GLY A 58 -10.32 22.77 14.90
N LYS A 59 -9.45 22.72 15.90
CA LYS A 59 -8.85 23.94 16.50
C LYS A 59 -7.37 23.99 16.15
N MET A 60 -7.00 24.94 15.29
CA MET A 60 -5.61 25.26 14.99
C MET A 60 -5.14 26.44 15.83
N GLN A 61 -3.94 26.34 16.41
CA GLN A 61 -3.20 27.41 17.06
C GLN A 61 -1.86 27.60 16.37
N GLY A 62 -1.23 28.77 16.57
CA GLY A 62 0.03 29.12 15.92
C GLY A 62 -0.15 29.71 14.53
N GLU A 63 0.94 29.86 13.81
CA GLU A 63 0.99 30.51 12.50
C GLU A 63 1.62 29.58 11.44
N ALA A 64 1.02 29.55 10.25
CA ALA A 64 1.54 28.77 9.13
C ALA A 64 1.63 29.62 7.85
N PHE A 65 2.82 29.68 7.27
CA PHE A 65 3.11 30.45 6.07
C PHE A 65 3.65 29.56 4.96
N VAL A 66 3.16 29.80 3.74
CA VAL A 66 3.70 29.17 2.53
C VAL A 66 4.05 30.25 1.51
N ALA A 67 5.27 30.20 0.98
CA ALA A 67 5.82 31.22 0.09
C ALA A 67 5.69 32.67 0.66
N GLY A 68 5.80 32.79 2.00
CA GLY A 68 5.69 34.07 2.72
C GLY A 68 4.25 34.56 2.96
N LYS A 69 3.25 33.81 2.55
CA LYS A 69 1.83 34.14 2.76
C LYS A 69 1.23 33.30 3.88
N ASP A 70 0.48 33.92 4.77
CA ASP A 70 -0.27 33.27 5.84
C ASP A 70 -1.43 32.43 5.25
N ILE A 71 -1.36 31.09 5.42
CA ILE A 71 -2.34 30.17 4.82
C ILE A 71 -3.76 30.36 5.38
N SER A 72 -3.90 30.84 6.62
CA SER A 72 -5.20 31.07 7.23
C SER A 72 -5.99 32.22 6.57
N LYS A 73 -5.27 33.09 5.83
CA LYS A 73 -5.83 34.25 5.11
C LYS A 73 -6.05 34.02 3.62
N LEU A 74 -5.54 32.90 3.10
CA LEU A 74 -5.72 32.52 1.69
C LEU A 74 -6.92 31.60 1.54
N SER A 75 -7.61 31.66 0.42
CA SER A 75 -8.56 30.62 0.04
C SER A 75 -7.82 29.33 -0.34
N LEU A 76 -8.50 28.17 -0.26
CA LEU A 76 -7.94 26.89 -0.72
C LEU A 76 -7.46 26.95 -2.18
N HIS A 77 -8.17 27.67 -3.03
CA HIS A 77 -7.78 27.88 -4.41
C HIS A 77 -6.43 28.61 -4.53
N GLU A 78 -6.22 29.67 -3.74
CA GLU A 78 -4.95 30.40 -3.73
C GLU A 78 -3.80 29.57 -3.16
N VAL A 79 -4.06 28.75 -2.13
CA VAL A 79 -3.06 27.82 -1.61
C VAL A 79 -2.72 26.76 -2.64
N GLY A 80 -3.72 26.19 -3.35
CA GLY A 80 -3.55 25.19 -4.40
C GLY A 80 -2.68 25.65 -5.58
N HIS A 81 -2.57 26.96 -5.83
CA HIS A 81 -1.62 27.53 -6.80
C HIS A 81 -0.16 27.54 -6.31
N ILE A 82 0.04 27.45 -5.01
CA ILE A 82 1.37 27.51 -4.39
C ILE A 82 1.85 26.12 -4.02
N VAL A 83 0.94 25.29 -3.49
CA VAL A 83 1.22 23.96 -2.98
C VAL A 83 0.42 22.94 -3.77
N GLY A 84 1.11 22.10 -4.51
CA GLY A 84 0.53 20.92 -5.14
C GLY A 84 0.59 19.73 -4.19
N THR A 85 -0.49 18.95 -4.10
CA THR A 85 -0.54 17.76 -3.25
C THR A 85 -0.90 16.54 -4.07
N VAL A 86 -0.13 15.47 -3.90
CA VAL A 86 -0.43 14.13 -4.41
C VAL A 86 -0.81 13.26 -3.21
N PHE A 87 -2.05 12.78 -3.20
CA PHE A 87 -2.58 11.95 -2.11
C PHE A 87 -2.20 10.48 -2.27
N GLN A 88 -2.35 9.71 -1.19
CA GLN A 88 -2.00 8.29 -1.11
C GLN A 88 -2.70 7.42 -2.17
N ASP A 89 -3.99 7.68 -2.47
CA ASP A 89 -4.71 7.02 -3.56
C ASP A 89 -4.88 7.96 -4.76
N PRO A 90 -4.11 7.79 -5.84
CA PRO A 90 -4.23 8.63 -7.03
C PRO A 90 -5.61 8.56 -7.70
N ARG A 91 -6.37 7.48 -7.49
CA ARG A 91 -7.74 7.34 -8.06
C ARG A 91 -8.70 8.37 -7.51
N SER A 92 -8.50 8.79 -6.26
CA SER A 92 -9.34 9.81 -5.62
C SER A 92 -9.11 11.22 -6.17
N GLN A 93 -8.03 11.42 -6.94
CA GLN A 93 -7.66 12.71 -7.53
C GLN A 93 -8.08 12.88 -9.01
N PHE A 94 -8.45 11.79 -9.69
CA PHE A 94 -8.77 11.84 -11.13
C PHE A 94 -10.18 12.34 -11.36
N PHE A 95 -10.29 13.36 -12.25
CA PHE A 95 -11.54 14.00 -12.64
C PHE A 95 -11.92 13.71 -14.08
N THR A 96 -10.98 13.24 -14.91
CA THR A 96 -11.15 13.05 -16.34
C THR A 96 -10.98 11.60 -16.77
N THR A 97 -11.19 11.31 -18.04
CA THR A 97 -11.14 9.95 -18.58
C THR A 97 -9.85 9.63 -19.32
N THR A 98 -9.10 10.66 -19.72
CA THR A 98 -7.83 10.50 -20.45
C THR A 98 -6.68 11.17 -19.72
N THR A 99 -5.47 10.69 -19.95
CA THR A 99 -4.25 11.21 -19.31
C THR A 99 -3.95 12.64 -19.73
N ASP A 100 -4.22 13.00 -20.97
CA ASP A 100 -4.00 14.36 -21.50
C ASP A 100 -4.94 15.37 -20.83
N GLU A 101 -6.23 15.00 -20.72
CA GLU A 101 -7.24 15.81 -20.02
C GLU A 101 -6.92 15.95 -18.53
N GLU A 102 -6.43 14.87 -17.89
CA GLU A 102 -6.08 14.89 -16.48
C GLU A 102 -4.91 15.83 -16.18
N ILE A 103 -3.86 15.82 -17.01
CA ILE A 103 -2.74 16.76 -16.89
C ILE A 103 -3.20 18.20 -17.19
N ALA A 104 -4.13 18.36 -18.12
CA ALA A 104 -4.68 19.67 -18.50
C ALA A 104 -5.65 20.25 -17.46
N PHE A 105 -6.29 19.41 -16.65
CA PHE A 105 -7.41 19.81 -15.79
C PHE A 105 -7.05 20.97 -14.84
N GLY A 106 -5.94 20.87 -14.11
CA GLY A 106 -5.47 21.93 -13.23
C GLY A 106 -5.16 23.24 -13.96
N LEU A 107 -4.62 23.17 -15.18
CA LEU A 107 -4.32 24.35 -16.01
C LEU A 107 -5.60 25.05 -16.50
N GLN A 108 -6.67 24.29 -16.74
CA GLN A 108 -7.98 24.85 -17.10
C GLN A 108 -8.60 25.62 -15.94
N THR A 109 -8.47 25.11 -14.70
CA THR A 109 -9.01 25.79 -13.51
C THR A 109 -8.34 27.14 -13.24
N ILE A 110 -7.10 27.33 -13.72
CA ILE A 110 -6.35 28.60 -13.61
C ILE A 110 -6.49 29.48 -14.88
N CYS A 111 -7.47 29.16 -15.72
CA CYS A 111 -7.82 29.95 -16.91
C CYS A 111 -6.67 30.18 -17.90
N LYS A 112 -5.78 29.19 -18.09
CA LYS A 112 -4.76 29.23 -19.14
C LYS A 112 -5.38 29.11 -20.53
N SER A 113 -4.76 29.71 -21.55
CA SER A 113 -5.21 29.57 -22.94
C SER A 113 -5.05 28.12 -23.42
N ARG A 114 -5.82 27.75 -24.47
CA ARG A 114 -5.76 26.40 -25.04
C ARG A 114 -4.36 26.04 -25.55
N GLU A 115 -3.67 27.02 -26.12
CA GLU A 115 -2.32 26.89 -26.64
C GLU A 115 -1.31 26.65 -25.51
N GLU A 116 -1.37 27.46 -24.44
CA GLU A 116 -0.52 27.28 -23.25
C GLU A 116 -0.75 25.91 -22.61
N ILE A 117 -2.01 25.47 -22.48
CA ILE A 117 -2.35 24.16 -21.91
C ILE A 117 -1.73 23.04 -22.77
N LYS A 118 -1.94 23.08 -24.09
CA LYS A 118 -1.39 22.06 -24.98
C LYS A 118 0.13 22.00 -24.92
N GLN A 119 0.79 23.14 -24.95
CA GLN A 119 2.24 23.22 -24.84
C GLN A 119 2.70 22.63 -23.49
N ARG A 120 2.08 23.04 -22.38
CA ARG A 120 2.48 22.59 -21.04
C ARG A 120 2.27 21.09 -20.85
N VAL A 121 1.21 20.50 -21.38
CA VAL A 121 0.97 19.06 -21.35
C VAL A 121 2.09 18.31 -22.07
N GLU A 122 2.49 18.75 -23.25
CA GLU A 122 3.63 18.15 -23.99
C GLU A 122 4.95 18.28 -23.22
N GLU A 123 5.22 19.46 -22.64
CA GLU A 123 6.40 19.68 -21.80
C GLU A 123 6.43 18.72 -20.62
N VAL A 124 5.31 18.52 -19.92
CA VAL A 124 5.21 17.63 -18.75
C VAL A 124 5.51 16.17 -19.12
N TYR A 125 4.97 15.67 -20.24
CA TYR A 125 5.30 14.34 -20.73
C TYR A 125 6.80 14.17 -21.00
N ALA A 126 7.42 15.16 -21.61
CA ALA A 126 8.85 15.13 -21.90
C ALA A 126 9.70 15.28 -20.64
N GLU A 127 9.36 16.23 -19.75
CA GLU A 127 10.09 16.52 -18.54
C GLU A 127 10.11 15.35 -17.53
N LEU A 128 8.99 14.66 -17.39
CA LEU A 128 8.87 13.50 -16.49
C LEU A 128 9.24 12.19 -17.19
N ASP A 129 9.46 12.21 -18.53
CA ASP A 129 9.81 11.03 -19.33
C ASP A 129 8.76 9.92 -19.26
N ILE A 130 7.53 10.31 -19.61
CA ILE A 130 6.35 9.43 -19.59
C ILE A 130 5.55 9.49 -20.91
N PRO A 131 6.19 9.62 -22.09
CA PRO A 131 5.47 9.80 -23.36
C PRO A 131 4.59 8.60 -23.71
N GLU A 132 4.90 7.43 -23.19
CA GLU A 132 4.13 6.20 -23.40
C GLU A 132 2.76 6.22 -22.74
N LEU A 133 2.48 7.18 -21.86
CA LEU A 133 1.18 7.35 -21.19
C LEU A 133 0.25 8.29 -21.92
N LYS A 134 0.73 9.02 -22.94
CA LYS A 134 -0.04 10.02 -23.67
C LYS A 134 -1.28 9.43 -24.32
N GLY A 135 -2.43 10.12 -24.19
CA GLY A 135 -3.71 9.77 -24.82
C GLY A 135 -4.37 8.49 -24.31
N LYS A 136 -3.87 7.89 -23.21
CA LYS A 136 -4.45 6.67 -22.65
C LYS A 136 -5.65 6.96 -21.76
N SER A 137 -6.54 5.97 -21.65
CA SER A 137 -7.61 5.98 -20.64
C SER A 137 -7.02 5.81 -19.24
N VAL A 138 -7.41 6.68 -18.29
CA VAL A 138 -6.96 6.58 -16.88
C VAL A 138 -7.44 5.28 -16.20
N PHE A 139 -8.51 4.68 -16.72
CA PHE A 139 -9.06 3.43 -16.18
C PHE A 139 -8.22 2.21 -16.55
N GLU A 140 -7.47 2.26 -17.65
CA GLU A 140 -6.62 1.18 -18.15
C GLU A 140 -5.20 1.21 -17.57
N LEU A 141 -4.85 2.25 -16.83
CA LEU A 141 -3.54 2.43 -16.25
C LEU A 141 -3.29 1.49 -15.07
N SER A 142 -2.06 0.95 -14.98
CA SER A 142 -1.57 0.28 -13.77
C SER A 142 -1.42 1.27 -12.60
N SER A 143 -1.30 0.76 -11.37
CA SER A 143 -1.11 1.59 -10.17
C SER A 143 0.07 2.56 -10.32
N GLY A 144 1.23 2.07 -10.79
CA GLY A 144 2.40 2.91 -11.03
C GLY A 144 2.18 3.97 -12.12
N GLN A 145 1.47 3.63 -13.19
CA GLN A 145 1.12 4.59 -14.23
C GLN A 145 0.14 5.65 -13.74
N LYS A 146 -0.85 5.27 -12.91
CA LYS A 146 -1.75 6.21 -12.24
C LYS A 146 -0.98 7.19 -11.35
N GLN A 147 -0.01 6.68 -10.58
CA GLN A 147 0.82 7.53 -9.73
C GLN A 147 1.63 8.54 -10.55
N LYS A 148 2.21 8.11 -11.69
CA LYS A 148 2.93 9.02 -12.59
C LYS A 148 2.03 10.13 -13.12
N ILE A 149 0.79 9.80 -13.54
CA ILE A 149 -0.17 10.81 -14.03
C ILE A 149 -0.64 11.74 -12.92
N ALA A 150 -0.89 11.24 -11.70
CA ALA A 150 -1.25 12.08 -10.56
C ALA A 150 -0.14 13.11 -10.23
N ILE A 151 1.13 12.69 -10.28
CA ILE A 151 2.24 13.62 -10.12
C ILE A 151 2.30 14.60 -11.29
N ALA A 152 2.12 14.12 -12.52
CA ALA A 152 2.17 14.93 -13.73
C ALA A 152 1.09 16.02 -13.75
N SER A 153 -0.15 15.70 -13.34
CA SER A 153 -1.26 16.66 -13.30
C SER A 153 -0.99 17.79 -12.30
N ILE A 154 -0.48 17.47 -11.12
CA ILE A 154 -0.12 18.49 -10.13
C ILE A 154 1.12 19.28 -10.57
N TYR A 155 2.14 18.58 -11.08
CA TYR A 155 3.37 19.23 -11.56
C TYR A 155 3.12 20.19 -12.74
N ALA A 156 2.13 19.92 -13.59
CA ALA A 156 1.75 20.79 -14.71
C ALA A 156 1.40 22.22 -14.26
N MET A 157 0.81 22.36 -13.07
CA MET A 157 0.44 23.65 -12.48
C MET A 157 1.66 24.47 -12.01
N ASN A 158 2.87 23.89 -12.06
CA ASN A 158 4.12 24.52 -11.63
C ASN A 158 4.07 25.02 -10.16
N PRO A 159 3.69 24.18 -9.19
CA PRO A 159 3.60 24.59 -7.80
C PRO A 159 4.98 24.92 -7.24
N LYS A 160 5.04 25.83 -6.25
CA LYS A 160 6.30 26.17 -5.55
C LYS A 160 6.74 25.09 -4.57
N VAL A 161 5.78 24.36 -4.04
CA VAL A 161 5.97 23.21 -3.12
C VAL A 161 5.13 22.04 -3.64
N LEU A 162 5.71 20.86 -3.65
CA LEU A 162 5.04 19.60 -3.94
C LEU A 162 5.03 18.74 -2.68
N ILE A 163 3.85 18.41 -2.20
CA ILE A 163 3.65 17.47 -1.09
C ILE A 163 3.19 16.14 -1.66
N LEU A 164 3.84 15.04 -1.28
CA LEU A 164 3.43 13.70 -1.65
C LEU A 164 3.17 12.92 -0.34
N ASP A 165 1.95 12.41 -0.19
CA ASP A 165 1.55 11.63 0.98
C ASP A 165 1.49 10.14 0.60
N GLU A 166 2.46 9.37 1.09
CA GLU A 166 2.65 7.93 0.87
C GLU A 166 2.52 7.48 -0.61
N PRO A 167 3.22 8.12 -1.55
CA PRO A 167 3.02 7.85 -2.98
C PRO A 167 3.46 6.45 -3.40
N SER A 168 4.24 5.72 -2.59
CA SER A 168 4.71 4.35 -2.90
C SER A 168 3.79 3.24 -2.35
N ALA A 169 2.73 3.57 -1.60
CA ALA A 169 1.94 2.61 -0.82
C ALA A 169 1.42 1.40 -1.63
N ASN A 170 0.98 1.63 -2.88
CA ASN A 170 0.37 0.62 -3.75
C ASN A 170 1.25 0.23 -4.94
N LEU A 171 2.56 0.51 -4.86
CA LEU A 171 3.50 0.28 -5.94
C LEU A 171 4.33 -0.99 -5.73
N ASP A 172 4.55 -1.74 -6.83
CA ASP A 172 5.60 -2.75 -6.86
C ASP A 172 6.99 -2.09 -6.88
N MET A 173 8.05 -2.87 -6.67
CA MET A 173 9.40 -2.30 -6.61
C MET A 173 9.82 -1.63 -7.93
N LYS A 174 9.35 -2.13 -9.07
CA LYS A 174 9.61 -1.51 -10.39
C LYS A 174 8.95 -0.15 -10.50
N ALA A 175 7.67 -0.04 -10.13
CA ALA A 175 6.94 1.24 -10.15
C ALA A 175 7.49 2.22 -9.09
N THR A 176 7.96 1.71 -7.95
CA THR A 176 8.65 2.51 -6.93
C THR A 176 9.97 3.08 -7.46
N PHE A 177 10.72 2.31 -8.26
CA PHE A 177 11.90 2.82 -8.94
C PHE A 177 11.56 3.89 -9.99
N ASP A 178 10.49 3.70 -10.75
CA ASP A 178 10.01 4.72 -11.70
C ASP A 178 9.59 6.01 -10.95
N LEU A 179 8.98 5.90 -9.78
CA LEU A 179 8.68 7.03 -8.90
C LEU A 179 9.95 7.75 -8.44
N PHE A 180 10.97 6.99 -8.01
CA PHE A 180 12.27 7.54 -7.65
C PHE A 180 12.85 8.41 -8.78
N LEU A 181 12.83 7.94 -10.04
CA LEU A 181 13.36 8.68 -11.19
C LEU A 181 12.60 10.02 -11.41
N ILE A 182 11.29 10.02 -11.20
CA ILE A 182 10.49 11.26 -11.27
C ILE A 182 10.90 12.22 -10.15
N LEU A 183 10.99 11.74 -8.91
CA LEU A 183 11.39 12.56 -7.77
C LEU A 183 12.81 13.12 -7.93
N GLU A 184 13.73 12.33 -8.49
CA GLU A 184 15.10 12.78 -8.80
C GLU A 184 15.09 13.94 -9.82
N LYS A 185 14.27 13.85 -10.87
CA LYS A 185 14.10 14.93 -11.86
C LYS A 185 13.55 16.20 -11.22
N LEU A 186 12.54 16.07 -10.35
CA LEU A 186 11.96 17.20 -9.62
C LEU A 186 12.99 17.87 -8.71
N LYS A 187 13.79 17.08 -7.98
CA LYS A 187 14.89 17.59 -7.15
C LYS A 187 15.93 18.34 -7.99
N LYS A 188 16.40 17.77 -9.11
CA LYS A 188 17.36 18.39 -10.03
C LYS A 188 16.86 19.72 -10.60
N LYS A 189 15.55 19.89 -10.74
CA LYS A 189 14.91 21.15 -11.15
C LYS A 189 14.76 22.18 -10.02
N GLY A 190 15.14 21.82 -8.79
CA GLY A 190 15.04 22.71 -7.63
C GLY A 190 13.61 22.87 -7.09
N THR A 191 12.72 21.94 -7.38
CA THR A 191 11.37 21.91 -6.79
C THR A 191 11.48 21.64 -5.29
N THR A 192 10.77 22.42 -4.46
CA THR A 192 10.65 22.12 -3.03
C THR A 192 9.72 20.92 -2.85
N VAL A 193 10.21 19.84 -2.26
CA VAL A 193 9.45 18.59 -2.09
C VAL A 193 9.31 18.25 -0.61
N VAL A 194 8.10 17.95 -0.20
CA VAL A 194 7.81 17.34 1.10
C VAL A 194 7.24 15.96 0.83
N LEU A 195 7.98 14.93 1.20
CA LEU A 195 7.59 13.54 1.02
C LEU A 195 7.25 12.94 2.39
N ILE A 196 6.02 12.53 2.56
CA ILE A 196 5.56 11.73 3.71
C ILE A 196 5.62 10.28 3.29
N GLU A 197 6.39 9.44 3.99
CA GLU A 197 6.61 8.07 3.53
C GLU A 197 6.93 7.10 4.68
N HIS A 198 6.48 5.85 4.51
CA HIS A 198 6.85 4.73 5.37
C HIS A 198 7.96 3.87 4.76
N ARG A 199 7.93 3.64 3.44
CA ARG A 199 8.96 2.88 2.72
C ARG A 199 10.13 3.79 2.39
N LEU A 200 11.26 3.66 3.08
CA LEU A 200 12.37 4.62 3.01
C LEU A 200 13.46 4.22 2.01
N TYR A 201 13.58 2.95 1.68
CA TYR A 201 14.70 2.38 0.93
C TYR A 201 14.92 3.01 -0.46
N TYR A 202 13.87 3.51 -1.11
CA TYR A 202 13.98 4.06 -2.47
C TYR A 202 14.35 5.55 -2.50
N VAL A 203 14.30 6.26 -1.37
CA VAL A 203 14.55 7.70 -1.31
C VAL A 203 15.85 8.08 -0.59
N LYS A 204 16.66 7.09 -0.20
CA LYS A 204 17.93 7.28 0.54
C LYS A 204 18.81 8.38 -0.04
N SER A 205 18.92 8.49 -1.38
CA SER A 205 19.75 9.48 -2.07
C SER A 205 19.03 10.81 -2.37
N LEU A 206 17.71 10.90 -2.14
CA LEU A 206 16.93 12.05 -2.59
C LEU A 206 16.75 13.14 -1.54
N PHE A 207 16.48 12.79 -0.28
CA PHE A 207 16.18 13.80 0.72
C PHE A 207 17.45 14.55 1.19
N ASP A 208 17.28 15.82 1.55
CA ASP A 208 18.29 16.64 2.15
C ASP A 208 18.17 16.64 3.68
N ARG A 209 16.92 16.44 4.17
CA ARG A 209 16.56 16.52 5.56
C ARG A 209 15.45 15.50 5.88
N PHE A 210 15.55 14.90 7.05
CA PHE A 210 14.62 13.88 7.57
C PHE A 210 13.96 14.38 8.86
N LEU A 211 12.64 14.35 8.88
CA LEU A 211 11.83 14.68 10.06
C LEU A 211 11.18 13.41 10.60
N LEU A 212 11.47 13.09 11.85
CA LEU A 212 10.79 12.03 12.59
C LEU A 212 9.61 12.60 13.37
N MET A 213 8.40 12.23 12.98
CA MET A 213 7.17 12.57 13.71
C MET A 213 6.86 11.51 14.76
N LYS A 214 6.61 11.97 16.00
CA LYS A 214 6.19 11.11 17.11
C LYS A 214 5.19 11.86 17.98
N ASP A 215 4.04 11.25 18.26
CA ASP A 215 3.00 11.75 19.18
C ASP A 215 2.54 13.21 18.91
N GLY A 216 2.54 13.60 17.63
CA GLY A 216 2.16 14.95 17.19
C GLY A 216 3.28 15.99 17.22
N GLU A 217 4.52 15.59 17.50
CA GLU A 217 5.69 16.47 17.59
C GLU A 217 6.77 16.07 16.57
N ILE A 218 7.66 16.98 16.22
CA ILE A 218 8.90 16.68 15.49
C ILE A 218 9.93 16.22 16.52
N ALA A 219 10.07 14.91 16.68
CA ALA A 219 10.98 14.30 17.64
C ALA A 219 12.46 14.42 17.23
N LYS A 220 12.73 14.37 15.93
CA LYS A 220 14.08 14.54 15.34
C LYS A 220 13.98 15.31 14.04
N ASP A 221 15.00 16.09 13.79
CA ASP A 221 15.20 16.88 12.60
C ASP A 221 16.68 16.73 12.19
N LEU A 222 16.94 15.87 11.22
CA LEU A 222 18.28 15.38 10.89
C LEU A 222 18.60 15.66 9.42
N ARG A 223 19.85 15.99 9.13
CA ARG A 223 20.36 16.05 7.76
C ARG A 223 20.61 14.65 7.22
N ARG A 224 20.58 14.49 5.90
CA ARG A 224 20.81 13.20 5.26
C ARG A 224 22.11 12.53 5.72
N GLU A 225 23.19 13.31 5.86
CA GLU A 225 24.49 12.81 6.31
C GLU A 225 24.45 12.18 7.72
N GLU A 226 23.57 12.68 8.59
CA GLU A 226 23.36 12.11 9.92
C GLU A 226 22.55 10.83 9.83
N VAL A 227 21.51 10.82 8.97
CA VAL A 227 20.56 9.70 8.82
C VAL A 227 21.21 8.44 8.25
N ILE A 228 22.11 8.57 7.28
CA ILE A 228 22.77 7.42 6.64
C ILE A 228 23.76 6.68 7.57
N HIS A 229 24.10 7.26 8.70
CA HIS A 229 24.97 6.66 9.74
C HIS A 229 24.18 6.14 10.95
N LEU A 230 22.82 6.22 10.92
CA LEU A 230 22.00 5.69 12.00
C LEU A 230 21.99 4.16 11.95
N GLU A 231 22.23 3.55 13.11
CA GLU A 231 22.22 2.10 13.25
C GLU A 231 20.81 1.51 13.22
N GLY A 232 20.71 0.19 13.02
CA GLY A 232 19.46 -0.54 12.95
C GLY A 232 18.54 -0.32 14.15
N GLU A 233 19.12 -0.16 15.36
CA GLU A 233 18.40 0.09 16.60
C GLU A 233 17.53 1.36 16.55
N PHE A 234 18.03 2.44 15.93
CA PHE A 234 17.26 3.67 15.76
C PHE A 234 15.96 3.44 14.97
N TRP A 235 16.03 2.66 13.89
CA TRP A 235 14.86 2.35 13.05
C TRP A 235 13.86 1.48 13.80
N ASP A 236 14.36 0.51 14.58
CA ASP A 236 13.55 -0.41 15.37
C ASP A 236 12.82 0.31 16.51
N GLU A 237 13.53 1.09 17.31
CA GLU A 237 12.96 1.83 18.45
C GLU A 237 11.88 2.85 18.02
N ASN A 238 12.04 3.44 16.85
CA ASN A 238 11.09 4.42 16.32
C ASN A 238 10.00 3.80 15.44
N GLY A 239 9.96 2.47 15.27
CA GLY A 239 8.98 1.76 14.46
C GLY A 239 9.03 2.15 12.98
N LEU A 240 10.24 2.45 12.49
CA LEU A 240 10.50 2.85 11.11
C LEU A 240 10.91 1.66 10.25
N ARG A 241 10.61 1.73 8.98
CA ARG A 241 11.09 0.80 7.96
C ARG A 241 12.57 1.01 7.69
N THR A 242 13.22 -0.03 7.18
CA THR A 242 14.64 0.08 6.84
C THR A 242 14.92 1.07 5.71
N LEU A 243 16.08 1.71 5.80
CA LEU A 243 16.61 2.53 4.72
C LEU A 243 17.33 1.69 3.66
N GLU A 244 17.76 0.46 4.02
CA GLU A 244 18.53 -0.45 3.15
C GLU A 244 17.97 -1.87 3.24
N LEU A 245 17.33 -2.33 2.16
CA LEU A 245 16.79 -3.68 2.09
C LEU A 245 17.87 -4.76 2.05
N GLU A 246 19.04 -4.43 1.50
CA GLU A 246 20.20 -5.32 1.40
C GLU A 246 20.78 -5.67 2.77
N GLU A 247 20.64 -4.79 3.76
CA GLU A 247 21.09 -4.99 5.13
C GLU A 247 20.02 -5.64 6.02
N TYR A 248 18.77 -5.70 5.54
CA TYR A 248 17.69 -6.31 6.30
C TYR A 248 17.95 -7.80 6.53
N ARG A 249 17.93 -8.23 7.78
CA ARG A 249 18.18 -9.63 8.15
C ARG A 249 16.97 -10.50 7.86
N VAL A 250 17.19 -11.60 7.15
CA VAL A 250 16.19 -12.63 6.92
C VAL A 250 16.33 -13.70 7.99
N SER A 251 15.35 -13.81 8.88
CA SER A 251 15.32 -14.86 9.88
C SER A 251 14.88 -16.16 9.25
N GLU A 252 15.69 -17.21 9.34
CA GLU A 252 15.27 -18.55 8.93
C GLU A 252 14.06 -18.98 9.76
N LYS A 253 12.93 -19.19 9.09
CA LYS A 253 11.72 -19.70 9.73
C LYS A 253 11.81 -21.22 9.80
N LYS A 254 11.75 -21.75 11.02
CA LYS A 254 11.65 -23.19 11.20
C LYS A 254 10.29 -23.66 10.70
N ASP A 255 10.28 -24.47 9.65
CA ASP A 255 9.12 -25.23 9.18
C ASP A 255 8.74 -26.28 10.22
N SER A 256 8.07 -25.92 11.29
CA SER A 256 7.89 -26.82 12.45
C SER A 256 6.43 -27.13 12.78
N TYR A 257 5.49 -26.85 11.90
CA TYR A 257 4.09 -27.20 12.18
C TYR A 257 3.64 -28.37 11.31
N HIS A 258 4.08 -29.59 11.68
CA HIS A 258 3.56 -30.85 11.16
C HIS A 258 2.15 -31.11 11.73
N LEU A 259 1.14 -30.50 11.14
CA LEU A 259 -0.26 -30.84 11.40
C LEU A 259 -0.93 -31.17 10.07
N ASN A 260 -1.06 -32.47 9.81
CA ASN A 260 -1.80 -33.10 8.70
C ASN A 260 -1.24 -32.86 7.28
N ASP A 261 -1.01 -33.97 6.55
CA ASP A 261 -0.55 -34.06 5.16
C ASP A 261 -1.55 -33.53 4.09
N GLU A 262 -2.27 -32.47 4.37
CA GLU A 262 -3.25 -31.91 3.43
C GLU A 262 -2.61 -30.81 2.57
N SER A 263 -1.78 -31.19 1.59
CA SER A 263 -1.34 -30.26 0.55
C SER A 263 -2.48 -29.97 -0.43
N ILE A 264 -2.47 -28.76 -1.00
CA ILE A 264 -3.36 -28.38 -2.10
C ILE A 264 -2.50 -28.16 -3.33
N SER A 265 -2.80 -28.92 -4.38
CA SER A 265 -2.07 -28.88 -5.62
C SER A 265 -2.97 -28.55 -6.80
N GLY A 266 -2.40 -28.01 -7.86
CA GLY A 266 -3.09 -27.79 -9.13
C GLY A 266 -2.17 -28.01 -10.30
N LYS A 267 -2.73 -28.45 -11.41
CA LYS A 267 -1.98 -28.74 -12.64
C LYS A 267 -2.71 -28.22 -13.87
N GLY A 268 -1.93 -27.60 -14.74
CA GLY A 268 -2.39 -27.13 -16.05
C GLY A 268 -3.46 -26.05 -15.99
N LEU A 269 -3.49 -25.22 -14.93
CA LEU A 269 -4.53 -24.23 -14.74
C LEU A 269 -4.49 -23.16 -15.83
N LYS A 270 -5.65 -22.95 -16.49
CA LYS A 270 -5.85 -21.83 -17.41
C LYS A 270 -7.04 -20.99 -17.00
N PHE A 271 -6.86 -19.70 -17.07
CA PHE A 271 -7.92 -18.74 -16.78
C PHE A 271 -7.83 -17.48 -17.66
N CYS A 272 -9.00 -17.01 -18.10
CA CYS A 272 -9.17 -15.70 -18.73
C CYS A 272 -10.49 -15.09 -18.29
N TYR A 273 -10.55 -13.77 -18.10
CA TYR A 273 -11.82 -13.08 -17.90
C TYR A 273 -12.64 -13.07 -19.18
N PRO A 274 -13.98 -13.09 -19.08
CA PRO A 274 -14.85 -12.88 -20.24
C PRO A 274 -14.52 -11.49 -20.84
N SER A 275 -14.13 -11.42 -22.12
CA SER A 275 -13.93 -10.12 -22.77
C SER A 275 -15.26 -9.39 -22.89
N ALA A 276 -15.34 -8.15 -22.39
CA ALA A 276 -16.53 -7.31 -22.48
C ALA A 276 -16.87 -6.86 -23.91
N THR A 277 -16.02 -7.10 -24.88
CA THR A 277 -16.20 -6.67 -26.29
C THR A 277 -16.20 -7.86 -27.23
N LYS A 278 -17.38 -8.17 -27.80
CA LYS A 278 -17.56 -9.04 -28.97
C LYS A 278 -17.16 -8.29 -30.27
N VAL A 279 -15.95 -7.80 -30.38
CA VAL A 279 -15.50 -7.18 -31.63
C VAL A 279 -14.17 -7.80 -32.07
N GLY A 280 -14.27 -8.64 -33.07
CA GLY A 280 -13.13 -9.18 -33.82
C GLY A 280 -12.50 -10.45 -33.21
N ASN A 281 -11.93 -11.30 -34.07
CA ASN A 281 -11.18 -12.52 -33.79
C ASN A 281 -9.89 -12.27 -32.96
N LYS A 282 -10.00 -11.75 -31.72
CA LYS A 282 -8.87 -11.70 -30.79
C LYS A 282 -8.77 -13.07 -30.10
N GLN A 283 -7.65 -13.75 -30.30
CA GLN A 283 -7.28 -14.93 -29.53
C GLN A 283 -7.51 -14.66 -28.05
N LYS A 284 -8.12 -15.62 -27.33
CA LYS A 284 -8.31 -15.57 -25.87
C LYS A 284 -6.95 -15.41 -25.22
N GLN A 285 -6.68 -14.26 -24.65
CA GLN A 285 -5.47 -14.05 -23.87
C GLN A 285 -5.67 -14.65 -22.49
N TYR A 286 -5.01 -15.76 -22.22
CA TYR A 286 -5.02 -16.36 -20.90
C TYR A 286 -4.17 -15.54 -19.93
N ILE A 287 -4.72 -15.26 -18.75
CA ILE A 287 -4.01 -14.62 -17.64
C ILE A 287 -3.25 -15.65 -16.83
N LEU A 288 -3.87 -16.84 -16.60
CA LEU A 288 -3.17 -18.02 -16.12
C LEU A 288 -3.03 -18.97 -17.30
N ASN A 289 -1.80 -19.46 -17.54
CA ASN A 289 -1.49 -20.23 -18.74
C ASN A 289 -0.64 -21.46 -18.41
N HIS A 290 -1.30 -22.62 -18.22
CA HIS A 290 -0.68 -23.87 -17.77
C HIS A 290 0.09 -23.72 -16.45
N LEU A 291 -0.56 -23.12 -15.44
CA LEU A 291 0.04 -22.92 -14.13
C LEU A 291 -0.08 -24.19 -13.29
N ASP A 292 1.05 -24.65 -12.78
CA ASP A 292 1.17 -25.75 -11.83
C ASP A 292 1.59 -25.18 -10.47
N PHE A 293 1.06 -25.75 -9.37
CA PHE A 293 1.44 -25.34 -8.02
C PHE A 293 1.26 -26.50 -7.01
N ASN A 294 2.00 -26.39 -5.89
CA ASN A 294 1.82 -27.27 -4.74
C ASN A 294 1.99 -26.44 -3.44
N MET A 295 0.89 -26.27 -2.69
CA MET A 295 0.86 -25.58 -1.40
C MET A 295 0.92 -26.63 -0.29
N GLU A 296 2.02 -26.65 0.43
CA GLU A 296 2.18 -27.51 1.61
C GLU A 296 1.32 -26.97 2.77
N CYS A 297 0.64 -27.88 3.49
CA CYS A 297 -0.20 -27.50 4.64
C CYS A 297 0.65 -26.86 5.77
N GLY A 298 0.06 -25.87 6.47
CA GLY A 298 0.71 -25.21 7.60
C GLY A 298 1.91 -24.34 7.24
N LYS A 299 2.09 -23.99 5.97
CA LYS A 299 3.15 -23.10 5.51
C LYS A 299 2.63 -21.77 5.02
N ALA A 300 3.44 -20.73 5.19
CA ALA A 300 3.24 -19.44 4.55
C ALA A 300 4.10 -19.36 3.30
N ILE A 301 3.44 -19.10 2.16
CA ILE A 301 4.06 -18.97 0.84
C ILE A 301 3.87 -17.53 0.36
N GLY A 302 4.94 -16.86 -0.02
CA GLY A 302 4.88 -15.56 -0.66
C GLY A 302 4.74 -15.69 -2.17
N LEU A 303 3.89 -14.89 -2.79
CA LEU A 303 3.73 -14.81 -4.24
C LEU A 303 4.19 -13.44 -4.72
N ILE A 304 5.31 -13.40 -5.41
CA ILE A 304 5.91 -12.19 -5.97
C ILE A 304 5.89 -12.21 -7.50
N GLY A 305 6.09 -11.06 -8.12
CA GLY A 305 6.12 -10.88 -9.56
C GLY A 305 5.65 -9.48 -9.94
N LEU A 306 5.93 -9.04 -11.15
CA LEU A 306 5.52 -7.72 -11.63
C LEU A 306 3.99 -7.58 -11.69
N ASN A 307 3.51 -6.35 -11.71
CA ASN A 307 2.07 -6.08 -11.87
C ASN A 307 1.57 -6.61 -13.22
N GLY A 308 0.38 -7.21 -13.21
CA GLY A 308 -0.21 -7.82 -14.40
C GLY A 308 0.20 -9.26 -14.71
N THR A 309 1.09 -9.89 -13.94
CA THR A 309 1.49 -11.29 -14.15
C THR A 309 0.44 -12.33 -13.76
N GLY A 310 -0.68 -11.90 -13.12
CA GLY A 310 -1.79 -12.79 -12.77
C GLY A 310 -1.86 -13.22 -11.30
N LYS A 311 -1.07 -12.63 -10.39
CA LYS A 311 -1.02 -12.98 -8.95
C LYS A 311 -2.40 -12.97 -8.28
N THR A 312 -3.10 -11.84 -8.33
CA THR A 312 -4.46 -11.69 -7.76
C THR A 312 -5.47 -12.63 -8.46
N THR A 313 -5.32 -12.86 -9.77
CA THR A 313 -6.16 -13.80 -10.52
C THR A 313 -5.94 -15.23 -10.04
N PHE A 314 -4.69 -15.65 -9.86
CA PHE A 314 -4.36 -16.95 -9.29
C PHE A 314 -4.94 -17.12 -7.89
N ALA A 315 -4.76 -16.10 -7.03
CA ALA A 315 -5.31 -16.09 -5.68
C ALA A 315 -6.86 -16.24 -5.68
N ARG A 316 -7.55 -15.53 -6.58
CA ARG A 316 -9.01 -15.67 -6.74
C ARG A 316 -9.43 -17.05 -7.23
N VAL A 317 -8.65 -17.68 -8.10
CA VAL A 317 -8.92 -19.05 -8.57
C VAL A 317 -8.79 -20.06 -7.42
N ILE A 318 -7.70 -20.01 -6.65
CA ILE A 318 -7.49 -20.95 -5.54
C ILE A 318 -8.40 -20.69 -4.32
N SER A 319 -8.96 -19.48 -4.20
CA SER A 319 -9.99 -19.18 -3.20
C SER A 319 -11.42 -19.56 -3.64
N GLY A 320 -11.58 -20.03 -4.88
CA GLY A 320 -12.89 -20.35 -5.45
C GLY A 320 -13.72 -19.12 -5.87
N LEU A 321 -13.20 -17.89 -5.75
CA LEU A 321 -13.88 -16.68 -6.22
C LEU A 321 -13.99 -16.64 -7.75
N GLU A 322 -13.04 -17.29 -8.44
CA GLU A 322 -13.07 -17.45 -9.88
C GLU A 322 -12.99 -18.92 -10.26
N LYS A 323 -13.79 -19.31 -11.26
CA LYS A 323 -13.81 -20.70 -11.74
C LYS A 323 -12.74 -20.92 -12.80
N VAL A 324 -11.81 -21.85 -12.54
CA VAL A 324 -10.80 -22.28 -13.52
C VAL A 324 -11.45 -22.72 -14.83
N LYS A 325 -10.86 -22.38 -15.96
CA LYS A 325 -11.38 -22.78 -17.30
C LYS A 325 -10.89 -24.13 -17.73
N GLU A 326 -9.62 -24.43 -17.50
CA GLU A 326 -8.97 -25.70 -17.78
C GLU A 326 -7.98 -26.03 -16.66
N GLY A 327 -7.66 -27.29 -16.47
CA GLY A 327 -6.82 -27.79 -15.38
C GLY A 327 -7.62 -28.29 -14.20
N THR A 328 -6.93 -28.82 -13.21
CA THR A 328 -7.54 -29.42 -12.01
C THR A 328 -6.84 -28.94 -10.75
N ILE A 329 -7.61 -28.81 -9.66
CA ILE A 329 -7.11 -28.53 -8.31
C ILE A 329 -7.56 -29.68 -7.42
N TRP A 330 -6.70 -30.19 -6.55
CA TRP A 330 -7.01 -31.28 -5.64
C TRP A 330 -6.37 -31.07 -4.27
N ALA A 331 -7.01 -31.66 -3.25
CA ALA A 331 -6.44 -31.82 -1.91
C ALA A 331 -6.19 -33.31 -1.68
N ARG A 332 -5.02 -33.68 -1.14
CA ARG A 332 -4.55 -35.06 -1.08
C ARG A 332 -4.56 -35.73 -2.47
N GLU A 333 -3.85 -36.82 -2.66
CA GLU A 333 -3.56 -37.40 -3.98
C GLU A 333 -4.79 -37.71 -4.87
N ASP A 334 -6.03 -37.73 -4.35
CA ASP A 334 -7.21 -38.19 -5.10
C ASP A 334 -8.49 -37.36 -5.03
N LYS A 335 -8.56 -36.27 -4.24
CA LYS A 335 -9.79 -35.49 -4.12
C LYS A 335 -9.75 -34.23 -4.96
N SER A 336 -10.35 -34.26 -6.16
CA SER A 336 -10.57 -33.06 -6.97
C SER A 336 -11.47 -32.07 -6.25
N LEU A 337 -11.04 -30.81 -6.18
CA LEU A 337 -11.75 -29.70 -5.58
C LEU A 337 -12.41 -28.85 -6.67
N ASN A 338 -13.70 -28.57 -6.48
CA ASN A 338 -14.41 -27.59 -7.30
C ASN A 338 -14.37 -26.20 -6.63
N HIS A 339 -14.88 -25.17 -7.31
CA HIS A 339 -14.83 -23.79 -6.80
C HIS A 339 -15.63 -23.59 -5.49
N LYS A 340 -16.68 -24.38 -5.22
CA LYS A 340 -17.41 -24.30 -3.96
C LYS A 340 -16.62 -24.89 -2.80
N ASP A 341 -15.97 -26.06 -3.03
CA ASP A 341 -15.09 -26.66 -2.04
C ASP A 341 -13.96 -25.67 -1.65
N LEU A 342 -13.37 -25.00 -2.66
CA LEU A 342 -12.35 -23.97 -2.44
C LEU A 342 -12.89 -22.76 -1.67
N MET A 343 -14.10 -22.28 -1.98
CA MET A 343 -14.74 -21.19 -1.23
C MET A 343 -15.02 -21.56 0.23
N GLU A 344 -15.41 -22.80 0.51
CA GLU A 344 -15.69 -23.26 1.87
C GLU A 344 -14.42 -23.34 2.71
N MET A 345 -13.29 -23.78 2.12
CA MET A 345 -12.06 -24.00 2.86
C MET A 345 -11.11 -22.80 2.86
N SER A 346 -11.35 -21.76 2.08
CA SER A 346 -10.46 -20.61 1.98
C SER A 346 -11.09 -19.31 2.49
N TYR A 347 -10.25 -18.37 2.88
CA TYR A 347 -10.62 -17.00 3.21
C TYR A 347 -9.68 -16.02 2.51
N PHE A 348 -10.26 -15.07 1.77
CA PHE A 348 -9.52 -14.06 1.03
C PHE A 348 -9.55 -12.74 1.81
N VAL A 349 -8.40 -12.21 2.15
CA VAL A 349 -8.21 -10.89 2.76
C VAL A 349 -7.83 -9.92 1.65
N PHE A 350 -8.74 -9.01 1.28
CA PHE A 350 -8.52 -8.03 0.23
C PHE A 350 -7.55 -6.94 0.69
N GLN A 351 -6.88 -6.32 -0.28
CA GLN A 351 -6.00 -5.19 -0.08
C GLN A 351 -6.67 -4.03 0.67
N ASP A 352 -7.93 -3.77 0.35
CA ASP A 352 -8.75 -2.76 1.00
C ASP A 352 -9.87 -3.45 1.80
N SER A 353 -9.74 -3.40 3.13
CA SER A 353 -10.68 -4.03 4.06
C SER A 353 -12.10 -3.44 3.98
N ASP A 354 -12.26 -2.21 3.48
CA ASP A 354 -13.57 -1.55 3.37
C ASP A 354 -14.50 -2.29 2.41
N TYR A 355 -13.95 -3.06 1.46
CA TYR A 355 -14.75 -3.92 0.55
C TYR A 355 -15.24 -5.23 1.19
N GLN A 356 -14.84 -5.52 2.44
CA GLN A 356 -15.19 -6.77 3.11
C GLN A 356 -16.01 -6.57 4.39
N LEU A 357 -16.24 -5.34 4.83
CA LEU A 357 -16.91 -5.02 6.09
C LEU A 357 -18.28 -4.41 5.78
N PHE A 358 -19.35 -5.04 6.27
CA PHE A 358 -20.73 -4.72 5.87
C PHE A 358 -21.68 -4.50 7.03
N SER A 359 -21.32 -4.97 8.26
CA SER A 359 -22.23 -4.99 9.40
C SER A 359 -22.25 -3.66 10.16
N GLU A 360 -23.24 -3.48 11.03
CA GLU A 360 -23.42 -2.28 11.85
C GLU A 360 -22.48 -2.23 13.05
N SER A 361 -21.99 -3.40 13.50
CA SER A 361 -21.01 -3.48 14.59
C SER A 361 -19.88 -4.47 14.28
N VAL A 362 -18.75 -4.30 14.96
CA VAL A 362 -17.61 -5.23 14.91
C VAL A 362 -18.03 -6.64 15.33
N LEU A 363 -18.88 -6.78 16.35
CA LEU A 363 -19.34 -8.09 16.79
C LEU A 363 -20.29 -8.73 15.76
N ASP A 364 -21.19 -7.97 15.14
CA ASP A 364 -22.08 -8.49 14.11
C ASP A 364 -21.30 -8.91 12.86
N GLU A 365 -20.23 -8.20 12.50
CA GLU A 365 -19.32 -8.56 11.41
C GLU A 365 -18.68 -9.94 11.65
N MET A 366 -18.25 -10.21 12.89
CA MET A 366 -17.69 -11.51 13.28
C MET A 366 -18.70 -12.66 13.20
N LEU A 367 -19.98 -12.36 13.40
CA LEU A 367 -21.07 -13.35 13.40
C LEU A 367 -21.72 -13.52 12.02
N LEU A 368 -21.34 -12.70 11.05
CA LEU A 368 -21.89 -12.75 9.69
C LEU A 368 -21.63 -14.13 9.05
N GLY A 369 -22.68 -14.76 8.51
CA GLY A 369 -22.60 -16.09 7.91
C GLY A 369 -22.54 -17.26 8.91
N MET A 370 -22.70 -17.01 10.21
CA MET A 370 -22.76 -18.05 11.27
C MET A 370 -24.20 -18.47 11.62
N GLU A 371 -25.17 -18.17 10.76
CA GLU A 371 -26.58 -18.48 10.99
C GLU A 371 -26.80 -20.00 11.10
N GLY A 372 -27.69 -20.40 12.03
CA GLY A 372 -28.04 -21.81 12.26
C GLY A 372 -27.11 -22.60 13.19
N LYS A 373 -26.01 -22.01 13.68
CA LYS A 373 -25.13 -22.59 14.72
C LYS A 373 -25.46 -21.98 16.09
N ASP A 374 -24.99 -22.62 17.17
CA ASP A 374 -25.22 -22.11 18.54
C ASP A 374 -24.75 -20.66 18.68
N LYS A 375 -25.72 -19.74 18.76
CA LYS A 375 -25.45 -18.30 18.80
C LYS A 375 -24.61 -17.89 20.02
N LYS A 376 -24.79 -18.57 21.15
CA LYS A 376 -24.03 -18.27 22.38
C LYS A 376 -22.56 -18.70 22.23
N GLU A 377 -22.31 -19.89 21.71
CA GLU A 377 -20.96 -20.39 21.48
C GLU A 377 -20.21 -19.51 20.46
N ASN A 378 -20.85 -19.17 19.33
CA ASN A 378 -20.26 -18.30 18.33
C ASN A 378 -19.94 -16.90 18.89
N THR A 379 -20.85 -16.33 19.71
CA THR A 379 -20.59 -15.03 20.36
C THR A 379 -19.41 -15.10 21.34
N GLN A 380 -19.29 -16.16 22.11
CA GLN A 380 -18.15 -16.35 23.03
C GLN A 380 -16.84 -16.49 22.25
N LYS A 381 -16.83 -17.27 21.17
CA LYS A 381 -15.68 -17.42 20.27
C LYS A 381 -15.29 -16.10 19.61
N ALA A 382 -16.26 -15.33 19.09
CA ALA A 382 -16.01 -14.02 18.51
C ALA A 382 -15.37 -13.06 19.52
N LYS A 383 -15.92 -12.98 20.74
CA LYS A 383 -15.36 -12.16 21.81
C LYS A 383 -13.92 -12.58 22.20
N PHE A 384 -13.66 -13.87 22.24
CA PHE A 384 -12.31 -14.38 22.51
C PHE A 384 -11.33 -13.96 21.42
N ILE A 385 -11.69 -14.13 20.12
CA ILE A 385 -10.84 -13.74 19.00
C ILE A 385 -10.59 -12.22 19.01
N LEU A 386 -11.66 -11.41 19.21
CA LEU A 386 -11.54 -9.96 19.29
C LEU A 386 -10.61 -9.51 20.43
N ASN A 387 -10.68 -10.17 21.59
CA ASN A 387 -9.78 -9.90 22.69
C ASN A 387 -8.31 -10.19 22.32
N VAL A 388 -8.04 -11.37 21.74
CA VAL A 388 -6.69 -11.76 21.28
C VAL A 388 -6.11 -10.74 20.30
N LEU A 389 -6.97 -10.16 19.46
CA LEU A 389 -6.58 -9.17 18.42
C LEU A 389 -6.60 -7.73 18.92
N GLY A 390 -6.95 -7.49 20.20
CA GLY A 390 -7.03 -6.15 20.79
C GLY A 390 -8.15 -5.29 20.22
N LEU A 391 -9.25 -5.94 19.79
CA LEU A 391 -10.44 -5.30 19.21
C LEU A 391 -11.66 -5.34 20.14
N ASP A 392 -11.53 -5.95 21.32
CA ASP A 392 -12.61 -6.14 22.30
C ASP A 392 -13.30 -4.83 22.70
N LYS A 393 -12.55 -3.75 22.86
CA LYS A 393 -13.07 -2.41 23.18
C LYS A 393 -13.87 -1.74 22.07
N TYR A 394 -13.91 -2.35 20.88
CA TYR A 394 -14.62 -1.83 19.71
C TYR A 394 -15.83 -2.67 19.30
N MET A 395 -16.24 -3.68 20.08
CA MET A 395 -17.27 -4.63 19.72
C MET A 395 -18.56 -4.00 19.22
N ASP A 396 -18.99 -2.90 19.86
CA ASP A 396 -20.22 -2.19 19.55
C ASP A 396 -20.03 -1.02 18.57
N LYS A 397 -18.80 -0.80 18.07
CA LYS A 397 -18.53 0.26 17.09
C LYS A 397 -18.79 -0.22 15.67
N HIS A 398 -19.21 0.72 14.83
CA HIS A 398 -19.30 0.48 13.39
C HIS A 398 -17.90 0.19 12.82
N PRO A 399 -17.71 -0.84 11.96
CA PRO A 399 -16.42 -1.19 11.39
C PRO A 399 -15.68 -0.03 10.72
N PHE A 400 -16.40 0.86 10.04
CA PHE A 400 -15.80 2.04 9.40
C PHE A 400 -15.27 3.12 10.37
N ALA A 401 -15.63 3.05 11.64
CA ALA A 401 -15.04 3.92 12.67
C ALA A 401 -13.65 3.44 13.15
N LEU A 402 -13.21 2.25 12.71
CA LEU A 402 -11.91 1.70 13.01
C LEU A 402 -10.82 2.32 12.11
N SER A 403 -9.60 2.40 12.63
CA SER A 403 -8.42 2.70 11.83
C SER A 403 -8.16 1.58 10.79
N ARG A 404 -7.38 1.88 9.76
CA ARG A 404 -7.04 0.91 8.69
C ARG A 404 -6.47 -0.40 9.26
N GLY A 405 -5.52 -0.32 10.20
CA GLY A 405 -4.93 -1.50 10.82
C GLY A 405 -5.92 -2.29 11.69
N GLU A 406 -6.87 -1.61 12.35
CA GLU A 406 -7.94 -2.27 13.12
C GLU A 406 -8.94 -2.96 12.19
N LYS A 407 -9.34 -2.32 11.09
CA LYS A 407 -10.19 -2.94 10.04
C LYS A 407 -9.54 -4.20 9.47
N GLN A 408 -8.25 -4.15 9.19
CA GLN A 408 -7.51 -5.31 8.69
C GLN A 408 -7.49 -6.46 9.71
N ARG A 409 -7.22 -6.17 11.00
CA ARG A 409 -7.31 -7.19 12.06
C ARG A 409 -8.72 -7.75 12.18
N LEU A 410 -9.76 -6.93 12.05
CA LEU A 410 -11.14 -7.39 12.04
C LEU A 410 -11.42 -8.34 10.87
N THR A 411 -10.98 -7.99 9.66
CA THR A 411 -11.13 -8.88 8.49
C THR A 411 -10.47 -10.24 8.71
N ILE A 412 -9.27 -10.26 9.31
CA ILE A 412 -8.58 -11.50 9.66
C ILE A 412 -9.39 -12.28 10.71
N ALA A 413 -9.93 -11.58 11.73
CA ALA A 413 -10.77 -12.18 12.76
C ALA A 413 -11.99 -12.89 12.19
N CYS A 414 -12.64 -12.30 11.19
CA CYS A 414 -13.79 -12.92 10.48
C CYS A 414 -13.37 -14.23 9.80
N GLY A 415 -12.21 -14.27 9.16
CA GLY A 415 -11.66 -15.50 8.59
C GLY A 415 -11.36 -16.58 9.64
N MET A 416 -10.86 -16.20 10.83
CA MET A 416 -10.65 -17.13 11.94
C MET A 416 -11.97 -17.70 12.48
N MET A 417 -13.05 -16.91 12.49
CA MET A 417 -14.38 -17.40 12.82
C MET A 417 -14.87 -18.46 11.84
N LYS A 418 -14.62 -18.29 10.55
CA LYS A 418 -14.95 -19.24 9.49
C LYS A 418 -14.17 -20.56 9.59
N GLN A 419 -13.09 -20.63 10.37
CA GLN A 419 -12.18 -21.78 10.44
C GLN A 419 -11.60 -22.18 9.08
N ALA A 420 -11.29 -21.19 8.25
CA ALA A 420 -10.69 -21.42 6.95
C ALA A 420 -9.36 -22.16 7.07
N LYS A 421 -9.13 -23.13 6.18
CA LYS A 421 -7.89 -23.90 6.11
C LYS A 421 -6.81 -23.18 5.30
N ILE A 422 -7.24 -22.31 4.39
CA ILE A 422 -6.39 -21.51 3.52
C ILE A 422 -6.71 -20.04 3.74
N PHE A 423 -5.71 -19.25 4.07
CA PHE A 423 -5.83 -17.79 4.04
C PHE A 423 -5.02 -17.24 2.88
N ILE A 424 -5.61 -16.28 2.18
CA ILE A 424 -4.97 -15.59 1.07
C ILE A 424 -4.97 -14.11 1.41
N TYR A 425 -3.79 -13.51 1.46
CA TYR A 425 -3.58 -12.11 1.72
C TYR A 425 -3.12 -11.42 0.44
N ASP A 426 -3.89 -10.43 -0.04
CA ASP A 426 -3.51 -9.62 -1.20
C ASP A 426 -3.06 -8.24 -0.74
N GLU A 427 -1.74 -7.97 -0.77
CA GLU A 427 -1.08 -6.73 -0.34
C GLU A 427 -1.47 -6.23 1.08
N PRO A 428 -1.37 -7.06 2.11
CA PRO A 428 -1.92 -6.75 3.43
C PRO A 428 -1.17 -5.64 4.18
N THR A 429 0.03 -5.24 3.74
CA THR A 429 0.87 -4.22 4.40
C THR A 429 1.02 -2.94 3.59
N SER A 430 0.17 -2.74 2.57
CA SER A 430 0.19 -1.50 1.78
C SER A 430 -0.06 -0.26 2.65
N GLY A 431 0.88 0.69 2.68
CA GLY A 431 0.80 1.90 3.51
C GLY A 431 0.90 1.64 5.02
N CYS A 432 1.44 0.50 5.45
CA CYS A 432 1.67 0.19 6.86
C CYS A 432 3.05 0.68 7.32
N ASP A 433 3.10 1.22 8.53
CA ASP A 433 4.34 1.40 9.27
C ASP A 433 4.92 0.03 9.71
N LYS A 434 6.10 0.05 10.33
CA LYS A 434 6.78 -1.19 10.75
C LYS A 434 5.98 -1.97 11.79
N ASP A 435 5.42 -1.28 12.79
CA ASP A 435 4.68 -1.93 13.87
C ASP A 435 3.40 -2.59 13.37
N SER A 436 2.68 -1.94 12.48
CA SER A 436 1.49 -2.49 11.83
C SER A 436 1.84 -3.70 10.96
N MET A 437 2.92 -3.63 10.20
CA MET A 437 3.43 -4.74 9.38
C MET A 437 3.79 -5.95 10.24
N LEU A 438 4.56 -5.75 11.33
CA LEU A 438 4.95 -6.83 12.25
C LEU A 438 3.74 -7.43 12.96
N SER A 439 2.72 -6.62 13.25
CA SER A 439 1.46 -7.11 13.83
C SER A 439 0.75 -8.09 12.88
N VAL A 440 0.68 -7.77 11.57
CA VAL A 440 0.12 -8.69 10.58
C VAL A 440 0.98 -9.95 10.44
N ALA A 441 2.31 -9.82 10.43
CA ALA A 441 3.22 -10.97 10.38
C ALA A 441 3.00 -11.93 11.57
N LYS A 442 2.83 -11.37 12.78
CA LYS A 442 2.53 -12.16 13.98
C LYS A 442 1.18 -12.88 13.90
N LEU A 443 0.15 -12.23 13.34
CA LEU A 443 -1.15 -12.88 13.15
C LEU A 443 -1.05 -14.07 12.19
N ILE A 444 -0.27 -13.94 11.12
CA ILE A 444 -0.03 -15.06 10.19
C ILE A 444 0.73 -16.18 10.91
N GLU A 445 1.72 -15.85 11.73
CA GLU A 445 2.42 -16.86 12.54
C GLU A 445 1.47 -17.64 13.46
N GLU A 446 0.54 -16.97 14.14
CA GLU A 446 -0.47 -17.64 14.97
C GLU A 446 -1.40 -18.55 14.16
N GLN A 447 -1.76 -18.15 12.93
CA GLN A 447 -2.54 -18.99 12.02
C GLN A 447 -1.77 -20.26 11.58
N LEU A 448 -0.46 -20.15 11.34
CA LEU A 448 0.37 -21.30 10.99
C LEU A 448 0.45 -22.30 12.17
N LYS A 449 0.51 -21.81 13.43
CA LYS A 449 0.53 -22.67 14.63
C LYS A 449 -0.71 -23.56 14.76
N ILE A 450 -1.85 -23.12 14.23
CA ILE A 450 -3.10 -23.92 14.21
C ILE A 450 -3.26 -24.74 12.92
N GLY A 451 -2.21 -24.83 12.09
CA GLY A 451 -2.21 -25.66 10.89
C GLY A 451 -2.84 -25.02 9.64
N THR A 452 -3.09 -23.71 9.66
CA THR A 452 -3.61 -22.98 8.50
C THR A 452 -2.53 -22.79 7.43
N THR A 453 -2.88 -22.97 6.16
CA THR A 453 -1.99 -22.66 5.04
C THR A 453 -2.20 -21.23 4.59
N VAL A 454 -1.13 -20.50 4.35
CA VAL A 454 -1.20 -19.07 4.03
C VAL A 454 -0.52 -18.77 2.70
N LEU A 455 -1.22 -18.06 1.80
CA LEU A 455 -0.64 -17.46 0.60
C LEU A 455 -0.63 -15.94 0.79
N VAL A 456 0.54 -15.33 0.62
CA VAL A 456 0.74 -13.88 0.75
C VAL A 456 1.19 -13.32 -0.58
N ILE A 457 0.37 -12.46 -1.19
CA ILE A 457 0.81 -11.62 -2.30
C ILE A 457 1.34 -10.33 -1.69
N SER A 458 2.61 -10.01 -1.95
CA SER A 458 3.16 -8.73 -1.47
C SER A 458 4.37 -8.28 -2.29
N HIS A 459 4.53 -6.96 -2.38
CA HIS A 459 5.71 -6.27 -2.89
C HIS A 459 6.60 -5.73 -1.77
N ASP A 460 6.31 -6.09 -0.54
CA ASP A 460 6.99 -5.65 0.67
C ASP A 460 8.00 -6.71 1.11
N PHE A 461 9.29 -6.49 0.79
CA PHE A 461 10.35 -7.44 1.14
C PHE A 461 10.47 -7.65 2.65
N GLU A 462 10.40 -6.58 3.46
CA GLU A 462 10.48 -6.68 4.91
C GLU A 462 9.36 -7.55 5.49
N PHE A 463 8.14 -7.38 4.96
CA PHE A 463 7.00 -8.19 5.36
C PHE A 463 7.18 -9.67 4.98
N LEU A 464 7.58 -9.94 3.75
CA LEU A 464 7.83 -11.31 3.28
C LEU A 464 8.93 -11.98 4.09
N ALA A 465 10.04 -11.28 4.39
CA ALA A 465 11.13 -11.79 5.22
C ALA A 465 10.69 -12.16 6.65
N ASN A 466 9.67 -11.46 7.17
CA ASN A 466 9.09 -11.75 8.51
C ASN A 466 7.95 -12.78 8.49
N THR A 467 7.49 -13.21 7.31
CA THR A 467 6.20 -13.93 7.25
C THR A 467 6.32 -15.30 6.59
N VAL A 468 7.04 -15.39 5.46
CA VAL A 468 7.02 -16.59 4.61
C VAL A 468 8.32 -17.38 4.67
N SER A 469 8.24 -18.70 4.46
CA SER A 469 9.41 -19.57 4.34
C SER A 469 9.80 -19.80 2.88
N LYS A 470 8.84 -19.74 1.95
CA LYS A 470 9.05 -19.92 0.51
C LYS A 470 8.43 -18.79 -0.29
N LEU A 471 9.03 -18.52 -1.43
CA LEU A 471 8.56 -17.55 -2.41
C LEU A 471 8.31 -18.21 -3.75
N TRP A 472 7.15 -17.93 -4.33
CA TRP A 472 6.83 -18.23 -5.72
C TRP A 472 7.00 -16.97 -6.56
N VAL A 473 7.84 -17.04 -7.57
CA VAL A 473 8.03 -15.95 -8.54
C VAL A 473 7.11 -16.21 -9.72
N MET A 474 6.14 -15.30 -9.93
CA MET A 474 5.16 -15.42 -10.99
C MET A 474 5.52 -14.55 -12.20
N GLY A 475 5.56 -15.14 -13.38
CA GLY A 475 5.72 -14.48 -14.67
C GLY A 475 4.85 -15.13 -15.73
N ASP A 476 4.33 -14.36 -16.67
CA ASP A 476 3.50 -14.81 -17.81
C ASP A 476 2.39 -15.83 -17.46
N GLY A 477 1.73 -15.62 -16.32
CA GLY A 477 0.65 -16.47 -15.85
C GLY A 477 1.09 -17.84 -15.32
N LYS A 478 2.34 -18.02 -14.96
CA LYS A 478 2.94 -19.25 -14.42
C LYS A 478 3.80 -18.95 -13.20
N ILE A 479 4.04 -19.97 -12.38
CA ILE A 479 5.09 -19.95 -11.36
C ILE A 479 6.39 -20.37 -12.07
N GLU A 480 7.31 -19.42 -12.25
CA GLU A 480 8.57 -19.65 -12.97
C GLU A 480 9.67 -20.21 -12.07
N THR A 481 9.68 -19.78 -10.81
CA THR A 481 10.75 -20.14 -9.86
C THR A 481 10.17 -20.22 -8.46
N VAL A 482 10.68 -21.17 -7.69
CA VAL A 482 10.43 -21.31 -6.25
C VAL A 482 11.74 -21.07 -5.52
N LEU A 483 11.73 -20.15 -4.55
CA LEU A 483 12.91 -19.78 -3.76
C LEU A 483 12.60 -19.94 -2.27
N ASP A 484 13.57 -20.40 -1.50
CA ASP A 484 13.46 -20.33 -0.04
C ASP A 484 13.77 -18.91 0.43
N MET A 485 12.99 -18.42 1.41
CA MET A 485 13.24 -17.14 2.06
C MET A 485 14.41 -17.31 3.03
N SER A 486 15.62 -17.01 2.55
CA SER A 486 16.86 -17.18 3.29
C SER A 486 17.85 -16.05 3.01
N GLU A 487 18.81 -15.87 3.88
CA GLU A 487 19.87 -14.87 3.71
C GLU A 487 20.69 -15.11 2.44
N SER A 488 20.91 -16.37 2.06
CA SER A 488 21.60 -16.74 0.81
C SER A 488 20.86 -16.37 -0.47
N ASN A 489 19.51 -16.37 -0.43
CA ASN A 489 18.68 -16.04 -1.57
C ASN A 489 18.25 -14.58 -1.61
N LYS A 490 18.55 -13.79 -0.58
CA LYS A 490 18.09 -12.40 -0.39
C LYS A 490 18.31 -11.53 -1.64
N PHE A 491 19.51 -11.49 -2.15
CA PHE A 491 19.84 -10.67 -3.33
C PHE A 491 19.10 -11.11 -4.58
N LEU A 492 18.94 -12.43 -4.79
CA LEU A 492 18.17 -12.97 -5.91
C LEU A 492 16.68 -12.60 -5.78
N ILE A 493 16.13 -12.66 -4.57
CA ILE A 493 14.74 -12.29 -4.29
C ILE A 493 14.53 -10.80 -4.59
N LEU A 494 15.42 -9.93 -4.08
CA LEU A 494 15.35 -8.49 -4.34
C LEU A 494 15.45 -8.18 -5.83
N ASP A 495 16.35 -8.85 -6.58
CA ASP A 495 16.47 -8.71 -8.03
C ASP A 495 15.17 -9.09 -8.75
N LYS A 496 14.56 -10.24 -8.41
CA LYS A 496 13.28 -10.66 -8.96
C LYS A 496 12.16 -9.67 -8.66
N MET A 497 12.10 -9.13 -7.45
CA MET A 497 11.12 -8.11 -7.06
C MET A 497 11.31 -6.78 -7.80
N ARG A 498 12.54 -6.41 -8.12
CA ARG A 498 12.92 -5.21 -8.91
C ARG A 498 12.70 -5.39 -10.42
N GLY A 499 12.53 -6.61 -10.88
CA GLY A 499 12.42 -6.94 -12.31
C GLY A 499 13.70 -6.67 -13.08
N GLY A 500 14.87 -6.97 -12.49
CA GLY A 500 16.21 -6.80 -13.07
C GLY A 500 16.68 -5.33 -13.12
N ARG A 501 16.11 -4.43 -12.35
CA ARG A 501 16.57 -3.02 -12.24
C ARG A 501 17.38 -2.81 -10.96
N GLU A 502 18.55 -2.24 -11.07
CA GLU A 502 19.34 -1.80 -9.91
C GLU A 502 18.84 -0.44 -9.43
N LEU A 503 18.51 -0.32 -8.14
CA LEU A 503 18.45 0.99 -7.47
C LEU A 503 19.88 1.53 -7.46
N VAL A 504 20.09 2.68 -8.08
CA VAL A 504 21.40 3.33 -8.14
C VAL A 504 21.96 3.47 -6.73
N ARG A 505 23.18 2.99 -6.55
CA ARG A 505 23.95 3.00 -5.29
C ARG A 505 24.20 4.41 -4.77
#